data_35f164d0c1db6147fcbbc3097b75f1c7
#
_entry.id   35f164d0c1db6147fcbbc3097b75f1c7
#
_cell.length_a   1.000
_cell.length_b   1.000
_cell.length_c   1.000
_cell.angle_alpha   90.00
_cell.angle_beta   90.00
_cell.angle_gamma   90.00
#
_symmetry.space_group_name_H-M   'P 1'
#
loop_
_entity.id
_entity.type
_entity.pdbx_description
1 polymer ?
#
loop_
_entity_poly.entity_id
_entity_poly.type
_entity_poly.pdbx_seq_one_letter_code
_entity_poly.pdbx_strand_id
1 'polypeptide(L)'
;MEEKIESLKTYNPHGVCAYKAGGDIADHQNVAIHFKNGSTAVHSLTLGCMKAGRSIFISGTRGEIEGKVEDGFFCLRKYDRKTSTYTEQRFDFKDRKGETGGHFGGDRGLVADFCGIMLGSKPSVSYTSIENSITGHLLVYAADESMKSGSPVDL
;
A
#
# COMPACT_ATOMS: atom_id res chain seq x y z
N MET A 1 -9.81 -3.98 -34.30
CA MET A 1 -10.61 -4.66 -33.24
C MET A 1 -10.70 -6.16 -33.50
N GLU A 2 -10.95 -6.59 -34.70
CA GLU A 2 -11.04 -8.01 -35.09
C GLU A 2 -9.75 -8.80 -34.84
N GLU A 3 -8.58 -8.27 -35.21
CA GLU A 3 -7.28 -8.90 -34.92
C GLU A 3 -7.03 -9.13 -33.42
N LYS A 4 -7.45 -8.20 -32.56
CA LYS A 4 -7.33 -8.36 -31.11
C LYS A 4 -8.23 -9.46 -30.59
N ILE A 5 -9.45 -9.56 -31.09
CA ILE A 5 -10.40 -10.61 -30.74
C ILE A 5 -9.87 -11.98 -31.20
N GLU A 6 -9.33 -12.06 -32.41
CA GLU A 6 -8.77 -13.31 -32.93
C GLU A 6 -7.53 -13.74 -32.13
N SER A 7 -6.64 -12.82 -31.80
CA SER A 7 -5.52 -13.08 -30.90
C SER A 7 -5.96 -13.66 -29.56
N LEU A 8 -6.97 -13.06 -28.92
CA LEU A 8 -7.51 -13.53 -27.64
C LEU A 8 -8.14 -14.94 -27.73
N LYS A 9 -8.68 -15.32 -28.88
CA LYS A 9 -9.27 -16.63 -29.10
C LYS A 9 -8.25 -17.74 -29.38
N THR A 10 -7.07 -17.39 -29.87
CA THR A 10 -6.13 -18.37 -30.44
C THR A 10 -4.87 -18.57 -29.60
N TYR A 11 -4.09 -17.53 -29.37
CA TYR A 11 -2.74 -17.68 -28.77
C TYR A 11 -2.45 -16.74 -27.62
N ASN A 12 -3.28 -15.73 -27.38
CA ASN A 12 -3.01 -14.75 -26.33
C ASN A 12 -3.37 -15.31 -24.96
N PRO A 13 -2.43 -15.36 -24.00
CA PRO A 13 -2.71 -15.89 -22.65
C PRO A 13 -3.81 -15.14 -21.89
N HIS A 14 -4.09 -13.88 -22.28
CA HIS A 14 -5.18 -13.10 -21.70
C HIS A 14 -6.57 -13.42 -22.27
N GLY A 15 -6.66 -14.36 -23.22
CA GLY A 15 -7.94 -14.85 -23.77
C GLY A 15 -8.72 -15.78 -22.83
N VAL A 16 -8.17 -16.11 -21.66
CA VAL A 16 -8.81 -16.95 -20.67
C VAL A 16 -9.71 -16.09 -19.77
N CYS A 17 -10.88 -16.62 -19.41
CA CYS A 17 -11.73 -15.97 -18.42
C CYS A 17 -10.99 -15.81 -17.09
N ALA A 18 -10.89 -14.59 -16.56
CA ALA A 18 -10.18 -14.29 -15.32
C ALA A 18 -10.64 -15.17 -14.14
N TYR A 19 -11.93 -15.47 -14.05
CA TYR A 19 -12.50 -16.32 -13.00
C TYR A 19 -12.24 -17.82 -13.20
N LYS A 20 -11.69 -18.23 -14.34
CA LYS A 20 -11.38 -19.63 -14.67
C LYS A 20 -9.90 -19.84 -14.97
N ALA A 21 -9.08 -18.81 -14.83
CA ALA A 21 -7.66 -18.88 -15.14
C ALA A 21 -6.85 -19.73 -14.14
N GLY A 22 -7.43 -20.10 -13.00
CA GLY A 22 -6.76 -20.92 -11.98
C GLY A 22 -5.59 -20.20 -11.29
N GLY A 23 -5.62 -18.87 -11.23
CA GLY A 23 -4.60 -18.11 -10.51
C GLY A 23 -4.65 -18.39 -9.00
N ASP A 24 -3.49 -18.41 -8.38
CA ASP A 24 -3.27 -18.63 -6.95
C ASP A 24 -3.00 -17.34 -6.17
N ILE A 25 -3.11 -16.19 -6.84
CA ILE A 25 -2.94 -14.87 -6.23
C ILE A 25 -4.24 -14.49 -5.50
N ALA A 26 -4.11 -14.01 -4.26
CA ALA A 26 -5.25 -13.49 -3.52
C ALA A 26 -5.87 -12.28 -4.23
N ASP A 27 -7.15 -12.36 -4.57
CA ASP A 27 -7.95 -11.26 -5.13
C ASP A 27 -8.76 -10.52 -4.05
N HIS A 28 -8.90 -11.11 -2.89
CA HIS A 28 -9.43 -10.51 -1.66
C HIS A 28 -8.73 -11.11 -0.44
N GLN A 29 -8.36 -10.27 0.51
CA GLN A 29 -7.63 -10.71 1.70
C GLN A 29 -7.84 -9.72 2.85
N ASN A 30 -7.96 -10.25 4.07
CA ASN A 30 -7.90 -9.47 5.30
C ASN A 30 -6.83 -10.08 6.20
N VAL A 31 -5.88 -9.25 6.65
CA VAL A 31 -4.81 -9.67 7.56
C VAL A 31 -4.88 -8.81 8.82
N ALA A 32 -5.06 -9.43 9.97
CA ALA A 32 -4.96 -8.77 11.26
C ALA A 32 -3.56 -9.00 11.84
N ILE A 33 -2.92 -7.93 12.28
CA ILE A 33 -1.55 -7.96 12.82
C ILE A 33 -1.57 -7.39 14.24
N HIS A 34 -1.00 -8.12 15.18
CA HIS A 34 -0.77 -7.68 16.55
C HIS A 34 0.74 -7.46 16.76
N PHE A 35 1.12 -6.26 17.14
CA PHE A 35 2.52 -5.94 17.42
C PHE A 35 2.87 -6.14 18.89
N LYS A 36 4.12 -6.49 19.18
CA LYS A 36 4.63 -6.70 20.56
C LYS A 36 4.43 -5.48 21.48
N ASN A 37 4.34 -4.28 20.92
CA ASN A 37 4.07 -3.04 21.68
C ASN A 37 2.59 -2.82 21.99
N GLY A 38 1.70 -3.76 21.64
CA GLY A 38 0.27 -3.70 21.85
C GLY A 38 -0.53 -2.94 20.78
N SER A 39 0.12 -2.38 19.75
CA SER A 39 -0.59 -1.82 18.62
C SER A 39 -1.16 -2.92 17.71
N THR A 40 -2.17 -2.57 16.93
CA THR A 40 -2.81 -3.48 15.98
C THR A 40 -2.90 -2.83 14.60
N ALA A 41 -2.86 -3.63 13.56
CA ALA A 41 -3.15 -3.18 12.20
C ALA A 41 -4.05 -4.18 11.49
N VAL A 42 -4.81 -3.69 10.52
CA VAL A 42 -5.58 -4.50 9.59
C VAL A 42 -5.22 -4.07 8.18
N HIS A 43 -4.81 -5.01 7.36
CA HIS A 43 -4.65 -4.83 5.93
C HIS A 43 -5.82 -5.51 5.22
N SER A 44 -6.51 -4.77 4.36
CA SER A 44 -7.61 -5.29 3.55
C SER A 44 -7.31 -5.07 2.07
N LEU A 45 -7.37 -6.14 1.30
CA LEU A 45 -7.22 -6.15 -0.15
C LEU A 45 -8.54 -6.57 -0.79
N THR A 46 -8.96 -5.87 -1.82
CA THR A 46 -10.03 -6.28 -2.73
C THR A 46 -9.67 -5.85 -4.14
N LEU A 47 -9.46 -6.79 -5.03
CA LEU A 47 -9.23 -6.52 -6.44
C LEU A 47 -10.56 -6.44 -7.22
N GLY A 48 -10.51 -5.93 -8.44
CA GLY A 48 -11.69 -5.81 -9.30
C GLY A 48 -12.68 -4.71 -8.91
N CYS A 49 -12.31 -3.80 -8.01
CA CYS A 49 -13.14 -2.65 -7.66
C CYS A 49 -13.33 -1.71 -8.85
N MET A 50 -14.54 -1.17 -9.01
CA MET A 50 -14.86 -0.17 -10.06
C MET A 50 -14.01 1.10 -9.93
N LYS A 51 -13.69 1.50 -8.72
CA LYS A 51 -12.78 2.62 -8.41
C LYS A 51 -11.64 2.10 -7.55
N ALA A 52 -10.53 1.79 -8.20
CA ALA A 52 -9.31 1.40 -7.50
C ALA A 52 -8.80 2.52 -6.58
N GLY A 53 -8.14 2.15 -5.50
CA GLY A 53 -7.54 3.12 -4.60
C GLY A 53 -6.96 2.49 -3.35
N ARG A 54 -6.07 3.26 -2.71
CA ARG A 54 -5.38 2.88 -1.49
C ARG A 54 -5.72 3.88 -0.39
N SER A 55 -6.43 3.41 0.64
CA SER A 55 -6.78 4.22 1.80
C SER A 55 -5.90 3.85 2.98
N ILE A 56 -5.60 4.83 3.82
CA ILE A 56 -4.91 4.64 5.07
C ILE A 56 -5.67 5.35 6.18
N PHE A 57 -5.81 4.68 7.31
CA PHE A 57 -6.29 5.26 8.56
C PHE A 57 -5.35 4.82 9.68
N ILE A 58 -4.81 5.78 10.43
CA ILE A 58 -3.95 5.53 11.58
C ILE A 58 -4.53 6.30 12.75
N SER A 59 -4.91 5.61 13.81
CA SER A 59 -5.33 6.24 15.07
C SER A 59 -4.29 6.00 16.16
N GLY A 60 -3.94 7.04 16.86
CA GLY A 60 -2.98 7.01 17.96
C GLY A 60 -3.41 7.89 19.13
N THR A 61 -2.66 7.81 20.23
CA THR A 61 -2.98 8.55 21.47
C THR A 61 -2.90 10.07 21.34
N ARG A 62 -2.31 10.59 20.26
CA ARG A 62 -2.12 12.03 20.03
C ARG A 62 -2.90 12.58 18.85
N GLY A 63 -3.57 11.73 18.10
CA GLY A 63 -4.32 12.14 16.91
C GLY A 63 -4.46 11.03 15.89
N GLU A 64 -4.98 11.39 14.74
CA GLU A 64 -5.33 10.49 13.64
C GLU A 64 -4.79 11.00 12.31
N ILE A 65 -4.47 10.07 11.43
CA ILE A 65 -4.18 10.35 10.02
C ILE A 65 -5.16 9.55 9.18
N GLU A 66 -5.78 10.21 8.22
CA GLU A 66 -6.70 9.60 7.26
C GLU A 66 -6.43 10.14 5.87
N GLY A 67 -6.40 9.26 4.89
CA GLY A 67 -6.25 9.69 3.51
C GLY A 67 -6.41 8.57 2.50
N LYS A 68 -6.53 8.99 1.25
CA LYS A 68 -6.54 8.12 0.09
C LYS A 68 -5.54 8.63 -0.93
N VAL A 69 -4.62 7.77 -1.36
CA VAL A 69 -3.53 8.15 -2.26
C VAL A 69 -4.07 8.76 -3.56
N GLU A 70 -5.12 8.18 -4.12
CA GLU A 70 -5.73 8.60 -5.39
C GLU A 70 -6.46 9.96 -5.29
N ASP A 71 -6.84 10.37 -4.09
CA ASP A 71 -7.43 11.69 -3.84
C ASP A 71 -6.36 12.79 -3.74
N GLY A 72 -5.09 12.40 -3.49
CA GLY A 72 -3.92 13.27 -3.49
C GLY A 72 -3.79 14.15 -2.27
N PHE A 73 -4.39 13.76 -1.16
CA PHE A 73 -4.23 14.43 0.12
C PHE A 73 -4.43 13.46 1.28
N PHE A 74 -3.97 13.89 2.46
CA PHE A 74 -4.36 13.29 3.73
C PHE A 74 -4.70 14.39 4.75
N CYS A 75 -5.50 14.01 5.76
CA CYS A 75 -5.84 14.86 6.89
C CYS A 75 -5.14 14.35 8.14
N LEU A 76 -4.54 15.27 8.88
CA LEU A 76 -4.00 15.04 10.21
C LEU A 76 -4.90 15.72 11.23
N ARG A 77 -5.49 14.95 12.15
CA ARG A 77 -6.29 15.45 13.27
C ARG A 77 -5.49 15.30 14.54
N LYS A 78 -5.33 16.40 15.29
CA LYS A 78 -4.65 16.41 16.58
C LYS A 78 -5.65 16.74 17.68
N TYR A 79 -5.76 15.87 18.68
CA TYR A 79 -6.63 16.08 19.81
C TYR A 79 -6.01 17.10 20.79
N ASP A 80 -6.79 18.09 21.17
CA ASP A 80 -6.47 19.04 22.22
C ASP A 80 -7.18 18.65 23.52
N ARG A 81 -6.41 18.14 24.49
CA ARG A 81 -6.93 17.70 25.78
C ARG A 81 -7.48 18.83 26.66
N LYS A 82 -7.08 20.09 26.41
CA LYS A 82 -7.52 21.24 27.22
C LYS A 82 -8.92 21.67 26.84
N THR A 83 -9.22 21.64 25.54
CA THR A 83 -10.50 22.10 25.00
C THR A 83 -11.47 20.96 24.71
N SER A 84 -11.01 19.70 24.80
CA SER A 84 -11.74 18.50 24.37
C SER A 84 -12.22 18.58 22.91
N THR A 85 -11.46 19.29 22.09
CA THR A 85 -11.70 19.43 20.65
C THR A 85 -10.53 18.85 19.85
N TYR A 86 -10.58 18.94 18.54
CA TYR A 86 -9.44 18.60 17.69
C TYR A 86 -9.20 19.72 16.67
N THR A 87 -7.96 19.81 16.22
CA THR A 87 -7.58 20.60 15.06
C THR A 87 -7.37 19.68 13.88
N GLU A 88 -7.81 20.08 12.70
CA GLU A 88 -7.59 19.35 11.45
C GLU A 88 -6.67 20.15 10.54
N GLN A 89 -5.70 19.47 9.96
CA GLN A 89 -4.80 20.02 8.95
C GLN A 89 -4.78 19.09 7.75
N ARG A 90 -5.09 19.64 6.59
CA ARG A 90 -5.01 18.94 5.31
C ARG A 90 -3.64 19.14 4.68
N PHE A 91 -3.09 18.06 4.13
CA PHE A 91 -1.83 18.02 3.39
C PHE A 91 -2.10 17.50 1.98
N ASP A 92 -1.96 18.37 0.99
CA ASP A 92 -2.10 18.02 -0.42
C ASP A 92 -0.73 17.62 -1.00
N PHE A 93 -0.68 16.53 -1.77
CA PHE A 93 0.52 16.02 -2.41
C PHE A 93 0.36 15.78 -3.93
N LYS A 94 -0.82 16.14 -4.49
CA LYS A 94 -1.07 16.05 -5.94
C LYS A 94 -0.26 17.02 -6.79
N ASP A 95 0.23 18.11 -6.21
CA ASP A 95 0.81 19.23 -6.95
C ASP A 95 2.33 19.18 -7.14
N ARG A 96 2.90 18.00 -7.26
CA ARG A 96 4.24 17.91 -7.86
C ARG A 96 4.10 18.13 -9.36
N LYS A 97 4.07 19.41 -9.76
CA LYS A 97 3.97 19.86 -11.15
C LYS A 97 4.94 19.07 -12.03
N GLY A 98 4.41 18.34 -13.01
CA GLY A 98 5.19 17.64 -14.02
C GLY A 98 5.50 16.17 -13.74
N GLU A 99 5.07 15.58 -12.64
CA GLU A 99 5.24 14.14 -12.39
C GLU A 99 4.05 13.35 -12.97
N THR A 100 3.96 13.32 -14.30
CA THR A 100 3.11 12.41 -15.08
C THR A 100 3.82 11.07 -15.25
N GLY A 101 4.01 10.33 -14.19
CA GLY A 101 4.59 8.98 -14.22
C GLY A 101 3.77 8.03 -13.37
N GLY A 102 3.95 6.73 -13.57
CA GLY A 102 3.39 5.71 -12.68
C GLY A 102 3.77 5.98 -11.23
N HIS A 103 2.92 5.53 -10.29
CA HIS A 103 3.15 5.62 -8.85
C HIS A 103 3.34 7.04 -8.29
N PHE A 104 2.73 8.07 -8.94
CA PHE A 104 2.78 9.49 -8.48
C PHE A 104 4.21 10.02 -8.26
N GLY A 105 5.15 9.64 -9.11
CA GLY A 105 6.56 10.03 -9.01
C GLY A 105 7.38 9.18 -8.02
N GLY A 106 6.80 8.14 -7.44
CA GLY A 106 7.48 7.25 -6.49
C GLY A 106 8.71 6.58 -7.09
N ASP A 107 8.63 6.10 -8.33
CA ASP A 107 9.76 5.46 -9.02
C ASP A 107 10.94 6.41 -9.19
N ARG A 108 10.67 7.65 -9.58
CA ARG A 108 11.71 8.68 -9.69
C ARG A 108 12.29 9.05 -8.33
N GLY A 109 11.44 9.13 -7.30
CA GLY A 109 11.85 9.39 -5.93
C GLY A 109 12.78 8.30 -5.40
N LEU A 110 12.47 7.04 -5.65
CA LEU A 110 13.28 5.88 -5.27
C LEU A 110 14.68 5.95 -5.90
N VAL A 111 14.76 6.20 -7.21
CA VAL A 111 16.05 6.33 -7.93
C VAL A 111 16.86 7.52 -7.42
N ALA A 112 16.21 8.67 -7.21
CA ALA A 112 16.87 9.86 -6.70
C ALA A 112 17.44 9.65 -5.29
N ASP A 113 16.68 8.98 -4.40
CA ASP A 113 17.09 8.67 -3.04
C ASP A 113 18.29 7.69 -3.04
N PHE A 114 18.22 6.65 -3.85
CA PHE A 114 19.33 5.70 -4.02
C PHE A 114 20.60 6.41 -4.51
N CYS A 115 20.52 7.19 -5.57
CA CYS A 115 21.67 7.95 -6.07
C CYS A 115 22.22 8.94 -5.04
N GLY A 116 21.32 9.63 -4.32
CA GLY A 116 21.71 10.55 -3.26
C GLY A 116 22.49 9.86 -2.14
N ILE A 117 22.02 8.71 -1.68
CA ILE A 117 22.70 7.89 -0.65
C ILE A 117 24.08 7.45 -1.13
N MET A 118 24.19 6.97 -2.37
CA MET A 118 25.47 6.56 -2.96
C MET A 118 26.47 7.74 -3.06
N LEU A 119 25.98 8.95 -3.15
CA LEU A 119 26.76 10.19 -3.14
C LEU A 119 26.99 10.79 -1.74
N GLY A 120 26.59 10.07 -0.68
CA GLY A 120 26.81 10.48 0.71
C GLY A 120 25.71 11.37 1.31
N SER A 121 24.56 11.51 0.65
CA SER A 121 23.40 12.19 1.23
C SER A 121 22.75 11.36 2.32
N LYS A 122 22.07 12.02 3.26
CA LYS A 122 21.24 11.31 4.24
C LYS A 122 20.02 10.68 3.54
N PRO A 123 19.64 9.44 3.93
CA PRO A 123 18.42 8.82 3.43
C PRO A 123 17.18 9.69 3.67
N SER A 124 16.23 9.65 2.76
CA SER A 124 14.91 10.27 2.95
C SER A 124 14.08 9.49 3.96
N VAL A 125 12.94 10.06 4.38
CA VAL A 125 11.96 9.36 5.24
C VAL A 125 11.32 8.14 4.55
N SER A 126 11.44 8.03 3.24
CA SER A 126 10.91 6.92 2.44
C SER A 126 11.91 5.79 2.25
N TYR A 127 13.14 5.97 2.74
CA TYR A 127 14.17 4.93 2.65
C TYR A 127 13.75 3.67 3.42
N THR A 128 13.90 2.54 2.76
CA THR A 128 13.67 1.22 3.36
C THR A 128 14.99 0.45 3.38
N SER A 129 15.48 0.10 4.56
CA SER A 129 16.66 -0.75 4.68
C SER A 129 16.35 -2.19 4.24
N ILE A 130 17.40 -2.97 3.96
CA ILE A 130 17.22 -4.38 3.60
C ILE A 130 16.55 -5.17 4.73
N GLU A 131 16.86 -4.86 6.00
CA GLU A 131 16.26 -5.50 7.16
C GLU A 131 14.76 -5.22 7.24
N ASN A 132 14.35 -3.97 7.02
CA ASN A 132 12.94 -3.59 6.97
C ASN A 132 12.21 -4.26 5.79
N SER A 133 12.88 -4.37 4.65
CA SER A 133 12.35 -5.07 3.49
C SER A 133 12.14 -6.56 3.78
N ILE A 134 13.11 -7.23 4.41
CA ILE A 134 13.00 -8.63 4.84
C ILE A 134 11.81 -8.80 5.79
N THR A 135 11.67 -7.93 6.79
CA THR A 135 10.52 -7.98 7.72
C THR A 135 9.19 -7.87 6.98
N GLY A 136 9.09 -6.99 5.99
CA GLY A 136 7.91 -6.88 5.14
C GLY A 136 7.58 -8.16 4.38
N HIS A 137 8.59 -8.85 3.85
CA HIS A 137 8.40 -10.14 3.17
C HIS A 137 7.99 -11.25 4.15
N LEU A 138 8.59 -11.30 5.33
CA LEU A 138 8.21 -12.27 6.37
C LEU A 138 6.75 -12.10 6.80
N LEU A 139 6.26 -10.86 6.90
CA LEU A 139 4.84 -10.61 7.17
C LEU A 139 3.92 -11.19 6.10
N VAL A 140 4.29 -11.10 4.83
CA VAL A 140 3.51 -11.69 3.72
C VAL A 140 3.50 -13.21 3.80
N TYR A 141 4.65 -13.85 4.05
CA TYR A 141 4.73 -15.30 4.23
C TYR A 141 3.93 -15.79 5.44
N ALA A 142 4.01 -15.06 6.56
CA ALA A 142 3.23 -15.41 7.75
C ALA A 142 1.72 -15.28 7.51
N ALA A 143 1.28 -14.28 6.75
CA ALA A 143 -0.12 -14.13 6.36
C ALA A 143 -0.61 -15.30 5.50
N ASP A 144 0.21 -15.76 4.54
CA ASP A 144 -0.09 -16.93 3.71
C ASP A 144 -0.15 -18.22 4.53
N GLU A 145 0.80 -18.42 5.44
CA GLU A 145 0.81 -19.56 6.36
C GLU A 145 -0.39 -19.54 7.32
N SER A 146 -0.72 -18.39 7.88
CA SER A 146 -1.91 -18.21 8.73
C SER A 146 -3.19 -18.55 7.99
N MET A 147 -3.31 -18.13 6.73
CA MET A 147 -4.44 -18.45 5.88
C MET A 147 -4.55 -19.98 5.64
N LYS A 148 -3.45 -20.65 5.35
CA LYS A 148 -3.40 -22.08 5.06
C LYS A 148 -3.64 -22.94 6.31
N SER A 149 -3.09 -22.55 7.44
CA SER A 149 -3.22 -23.30 8.71
C SER A 149 -4.50 -22.98 9.48
N GLY A 150 -5.15 -21.84 9.19
CA GLY A 150 -6.27 -21.32 9.97
C GLY A 150 -5.90 -20.87 11.39
N SER A 151 -4.61 -20.59 11.63
CA SER A 151 -4.06 -20.25 12.94
C SER A 151 -3.17 -19.01 12.87
N PRO A 152 -3.04 -18.23 13.98
CA PRO A 152 -2.04 -17.16 14.05
C PRO A 152 -0.62 -17.70 13.85
N VAL A 153 0.25 -16.87 13.26
CA VAL A 153 1.68 -17.15 13.08
C VAL A 153 2.47 -16.05 13.77
N ASP A 154 3.41 -16.42 14.61
CA ASP A 154 4.33 -15.51 15.31
C ASP A 154 5.60 -15.26 14.46
N LEU A 155 6.11 -14.00 14.49
CA LEU A 155 7.32 -13.55 13.82
C LEU A 155 8.37 -13.05 14.80
#